data_e4c40e4cd5b3cf5c8c333c95f216661c
#
_entry.id   e4c40e4cd5b3cf5c8c333c95f216661c
#
_cell.length_a   1.000
_cell.length_b   1.000
_cell.length_c   1.000
_cell.angle_alpha   90.00
_cell.angle_beta   90.00
_cell.angle_gamma   90.00
#
_symmetry.space_group_name_H-M   'P 1'
#
loop_
_entity.id
_entity.type
_entity.pdbx_description
1 polymer ?
#
loop_
_entity_poly.entity_id
_entity_poly.type
_entity_poly.pdbx_seq_one_letter_code
_entity_poly.pdbx_strand_id
1 'polypeptide(L)'
;MAFFRGQQGTVFFDKAGSGGLSEIAAVRSWSMTVEKESYDATSHGATYRANIGGLISGSGTIEVMYDAPAAGDKLDLIKDVNQATDEADAAVELYLDETGGKKITGTIVVTGTEYSATVGEIEIVTINFVSSGTLTLSI
;
A
#
# COMPACT_ATOMS: atom_id res chain seq x y z
N MET A 1 6.46 10.41 24.80
CA MET A 1 6.20 9.48 23.69
C MET A 1 4.75 9.64 23.23
N ALA A 2 4.54 9.83 21.95
CA ALA A 2 3.21 10.00 21.37
C ALA A 2 2.81 8.75 20.59
N PHE A 3 1.61 8.27 20.82
CA PHE A 3 1.02 7.18 20.07
C PHE A 3 -0.09 7.72 19.17
N PHE A 4 -0.11 7.31 17.92
CA PHE A 4 -1.08 7.77 16.96
C PHE A 4 -2.26 6.81 16.87
N ARG A 5 -3.45 7.38 16.81
CA ARG A 5 -4.66 6.61 16.55
C ARG A 5 -4.80 6.39 15.05
N GLY A 6 -5.43 5.29 14.66
CA GLY A 6 -5.67 4.99 13.26
C GLY A 6 -6.47 6.05 12.49
N GLN A 7 -7.03 7.01 13.16
CA GLN A 7 -7.76 8.13 12.55
C GLN A 7 -6.88 9.00 11.65
N GLN A 8 -5.56 8.99 11.85
CA GLN A 8 -4.62 9.74 11.03
C GLN A 8 -3.97 8.87 9.94
N GLY A 9 -4.42 7.64 9.81
CA GLY A 9 -3.90 6.69 8.81
C GLY A 9 -4.62 6.82 7.49
N THR A 10 -4.40 7.91 6.75
CA THR A 10 -5.04 8.15 5.46
C THR A 10 -4.26 7.53 4.31
N VAL A 11 -4.92 7.37 3.16
CA VAL A 11 -4.33 6.84 1.94
C VAL A 11 -4.53 7.85 0.81
N PHE A 12 -3.45 8.17 0.12
CA PHE A 12 -3.47 8.98 -1.11
C PHE A 12 -3.08 8.10 -2.29
N PHE A 13 -3.73 8.29 -3.42
CA PHE A 13 -3.51 7.47 -4.59
C PHE A 13 -3.54 8.30 -5.86
N ASP A 14 -2.65 7.98 -6.81
CA ASP A 14 -2.65 8.52 -8.16
C ASP A 14 -2.47 7.37 -9.16
N LYS A 15 -3.48 7.11 -9.93
CA LYS A 15 -3.52 6.06 -10.93
C LYS A 15 -2.39 6.14 -11.96
N ALA A 16 -2.03 7.35 -12.36
CA ALA A 16 -1.06 7.58 -13.44
C ALA A 16 0.36 7.89 -12.93
N GLY A 17 0.54 8.03 -11.63
CA GLY A 17 1.86 8.38 -11.07
C GLY A 17 2.36 9.76 -11.47
N SER A 18 1.47 10.64 -11.95
CA SER A 18 1.85 11.95 -12.50
C SER A 18 1.86 13.09 -11.50
N GLY A 19 1.77 12.78 -10.20
CA GLY A 19 1.82 13.77 -9.14
C GLY A 19 0.48 14.31 -8.68
N GLY A 20 -0.62 13.80 -9.22
CA GLY A 20 -1.98 14.19 -8.85
C GLY A 20 -2.57 13.36 -7.72
N LEU A 21 -1.81 13.08 -6.67
CA LEU A 21 -2.26 12.29 -5.54
C LEU A 21 -3.46 12.92 -4.85
N SER A 22 -4.52 12.14 -4.67
CA SER A 22 -5.74 12.56 -3.99
C SER A 22 -6.07 11.60 -2.85
N GLU A 23 -6.64 12.14 -1.78
CA GLU A 23 -7.03 11.34 -0.62
C GLU A 23 -8.18 10.40 -0.97
N ILE A 24 -8.03 9.14 -0.57
CA ILE A 24 -9.09 8.14 -0.70
C ILE A 24 -10.02 8.25 0.50
N ALA A 25 -11.26 8.65 0.23
CA ALA A 25 -12.29 8.75 1.27
C ALA A 25 -12.76 7.36 1.70
N ALA A 26 -13.24 7.26 2.94
CA ALA A 26 -13.84 6.05 3.50
C ALA A 26 -12.92 4.83 3.55
N VAL A 27 -11.61 5.05 3.69
CA VAL A 27 -10.67 3.97 3.99
C VAL A 27 -10.93 3.49 5.40
N ARG A 28 -11.20 2.20 5.56
CA ARG A 28 -11.41 1.58 6.86
C ARG A 28 -10.10 1.22 7.53
N SER A 29 -9.18 0.64 6.77
CA SER A 29 -7.89 0.22 7.26
C SER A 29 -6.92 0.01 6.11
N TRP A 30 -5.64 0.01 6.43
CA TRP A 30 -4.62 -0.42 5.51
C TRP A 30 -3.49 -1.11 6.28
N SER A 31 -2.76 -1.97 5.59
CA SER A 31 -1.57 -2.60 6.13
C SER A 31 -0.53 -2.73 5.02
N MET A 32 0.74 -2.71 5.41
CA MET A 32 1.82 -2.92 4.47
C MET A 32 2.97 -3.63 5.15
N THR A 33 3.55 -4.59 4.46
CA THR A 33 4.73 -5.32 4.89
C THR A 33 5.87 -5.02 3.92
N VAL A 34 6.99 -4.57 4.44
CA VAL A 34 8.20 -4.33 3.67
C VAL A 34 9.22 -5.39 4.04
N GLU A 35 9.73 -6.11 3.06
CA GLU A 35 10.65 -7.21 3.25
C GLU A 35 11.92 -7.01 2.42
N LYS A 36 13.02 -7.51 2.96
CA LYS A 36 14.29 -7.56 2.25
C LYS A 36 14.75 -9.00 2.20
N GLU A 37 15.14 -9.46 1.01
CA GLU A 37 15.75 -10.77 0.87
C GLU A 37 17.07 -10.83 1.62
N SER A 38 17.37 -11.98 2.17
CA SER A 38 18.65 -12.19 2.84
C SER A 38 19.28 -13.47 2.32
N TYR A 39 20.57 -13.40 2.03
CA TYR A 39 21.34 -14.52 1.54
C TYR A 39 22.41 -14.89 2.56
N ASP A 40 22.57 -16.19 2.82
CA ASP A 40 23.58 -16.70 3.72
C ASP A 40 24.95 -16.62 3.04
N ALA A 41 25.85 -15.84 3.63
CA ALA A 41 27.22 -15.67 3.17
C ALA A 41 28.24 -16.18 4.20
N THR A 42 27.82 -17.10 5.06
CA THR A 42 28.66 -17.62 6.14
C THR A 42 29.82 -18.44 5.57
N SER A 43 31.06 -18.10 5.98
CA SER A 43 32.26 -18.82 5.59
C SER A 43 32.40 -20.11 6.39
N HIS A 44 33.04 -21.10 5.77
CA HIS A 44 33.37 -22.34 6.45
C HIS A 44 34.29 -22.05 7.65
N GLY A 45 33.96 -22.61 8.80
CA GLY A 45 34.71 -22.42 10.03
C GLY A 45 34.30 -21.14 10.82
N ALA A 46 33.36 -20.34 10.33
CA ALA A 46 32.88 -19.20 11.05
C ALA A 46 32.05 -19.60 12.28
N THR A 47 32.17 -18.83 13.37
CA THR A 47 31.38 -19.03 14.58
C THR A 47 30.02 -18.37 14.48
N TYR A 48 29.94 -17.26 13.73
CA TYR A 48 28.70 -16.50 13.53
C TYR A 48 28.24 -16.57 12.09
N ARG A 49 26.91 -16.61 11.92
CA ARG A 49 26.30 -16.58 10.58
C ARG A 49 26.42 -15.18 10.00
N ALA A 50 26.83 -15.08 8.74
CA ALA A 50 26.83 -13.84 7.99
C ALA A 50 25.72 -13.86 6.94
N ASN A 51 24.96 -12.78 6.83
CA ASN A 51 23.89 -12.64 5.85
C ASN A 51 24.11 -11.37 5.03
N ILE A 52 23.77 -11.45 3.74
CA ILE A 52 23.81 -10.31 2.83
C ILE A 52 22.38 -9.96 2.43
N GLY A 53 22.05 -8.68 2.50
CA GLY A 53 20.75 -8.19 2.06
C GLY A 53 20.62 -8.17 0.54
N GLY A 54 19.47 -8.59 0.03
CA GLY A 54 19.13 -8.58 -1.38
C GLY A 54 18.06 -7.58 -1.73
N LEU A 55 17.13 -7.98 -2.59
CA LEU A 55 16.07 -7.10 -3.08
C LEU A 55 15.06 -6.77 -1.98
N ILE A 56 14.57 -5.53 -2.03
CA ILE A 56 13.54 -5.04 -1.13
C ILE A 56 12.21 -5.05 -1.86
N SER A 57 11.18 -5.56 -1.20
CA SER A 57 9.83 -5.58 -1.74
C SER A 57 8.82 -5.22 -0.68
N GLY A 58 7.68 -4.73 -1.11
CA GLY A 58 6.57 -4.44 -0.21
C GLY A 58 5.28 -5.01 -0.78
N SER A 59 4.36 -5.34 0.10
CA SER A 59 3.02 -5.76 -0.26
C SER A 59 2.06 -5.30 0.82
N GLY A 60 0.79 -5.17 0.46
CA GLY A 60 -0.17 -4.72 1.44
C GLY A 60 -1.59 -4.84 0.99
N THR A 61 -2.47 -4.37 1.85
CA THR A 61 -3.91 -4.45 1.68
C THR A 61 -4.54 -3.14 2.13
N ILE A 62 -5.51 -2.65 1.36
CA ILE A 62 -6.31 -1.48 1.72
C ILE A 62 -7.77 -1.91 1.73
N GLU A 63 -8.48 -1.63 2.82
CA GLU A 63 -9.92 -1.86 2.91
C GLU A 63 -10.65 -0.53 2.81
N VAL A 64 -11.54 -0.42 1.83
CA VAL A 64 -12.38 0.77 1.64
C VAL A 64 -13.85 0.40 1.73
N MET A 65 -14.66 1.32 2.26
CA MET A 65 -16.11 1.17 2.24
C MET A 65 -16.59 1.66 0.87
N TYR A 66 -17.35 0.82 0.17
CA TYR A 66 -17.83 1.16 -1.17
C TYR A 66 -18.94 2.20 -1.10
N ASP A 67 -18.78 3.24 -1.91
CA ASP A 67 -19.75 4.32 -2.04
C ASP A 67 -19.86 4.65 -3.54
N ALA A 68 -20.95 4.19 -4.15
CA ALA A 68 -21.16 4.35 -5.58
C ALA A 68 -21.22 5.81 -6.06
N PRO A 69 -21.76 6.75 -5.28
CA PRO A 69 -21.73 8.17 -5.67
C PRO A 69 -20.34 8.80 -5.63
N ALA A 70 -19.40 8.20 -4.89
CA ALA A 70 -18.04 8.72 -4.86
C ALA A 70 -17.39 8.60 -6.22
N ALA A 71 -16.68 9.64 -6.64
CA ALA A 71 -16.00 9.68 -7.93
C ALA A 71 -14.51 9.84 -7.71
N GLY A 72 -13.73 9.66 -8.78
CA GLY A 72 -12.31 9.92 -8.77
C GLY A 72 -11.47 8.78 -8.24
N ASP A 73 -10.46 9.11 -7.46
CA ASP A 73 -9.35 8.19 -7.17
C ASP A 73 -9.74 6.94 -6.39
N LYS A 74 -10.78 7.00 -5.55
CA LYS A 74 -11.24 5.80 -4.85
C LYS A 74 -11.74 4.73 -5.81
N LEU A 75 -12.55 5.12 -6.77
CA LEU A 75 -13.05 4.19 -7.79
C LEU A 75 -11.93 3.75 -8.72
N ASP A 76 -11.00 4.64 -9.02
CA ASP A 76 -9.83 4.29 -9.82
C ASP A 76 -8.97 3.24 -9.13
N LEU A 77 -8.74 3.38 -7.83
CA LEU A 77 -8.02 2.39 -7.04
C LEU A 77 -8.71 1.01 -7.09
N ILE A 78 -10.02 0.98 -6.91
CA ILE A 78 -10.80 -0.26 -6.95
C ILE A 78 -10.71 -0.92 -8.33
N LYS A 79 -10.72 -0.13 -9.39
CA LYS A 79 -10.72 -0.63 -10.77
C LYS A 79 -9.33 -0.93 -11.31
N ASP A 80 -8.28 -0.54 -10.62
CA ASP A 80 -6.92 -0.59 -11.13
C ASP A 80 -6.48 -2.01 -11.51
N VAL A 81 -6.94 -3.01 -10.77
CA VAL A 81 -6.63 -4.42 -11.06
C VAL A 81 -7.07 -4.86 -12.46
N ASN A 82 -8.07 -4.19 -13.01
CA ASN A 82 -8.63 -4.54 -14.32
C ASN A 82 -8.00 -3.75 -15.48
N GLN A 83 -6.93 -3.02 -15.24
CA GLN A 83 -6.21 -2.33 -16.30
C GLN A 83 -5.31 -3.30 -17.07
N ALA A 84 -5.59 -3.45 -18.36
CA ALA A 84 -4.81 -4.35 -19.21
C ALA A 84 -3.40 -3.84 -19.54
N THR A 85 -3.16 -2.54 -19.39
CA THR A 85 -1.91 -1.88 -19.72
C THR A 85 -1.22 -1.24 -18.53
N ASP A 86 -1.46 -1.77 -17.34
CA ASP A 86 -0.83 -1.27 -16.14
C ASP A 86 0.68 -1.56 -16.19
N GLU A 87 1.49 -0.51 -16.11
CA GLU A 87 2.94 -0.60 -16.13
C GLU A 87 3.56 -0.34 -14.75
N ALA A 88 2.81 -0.55 -13.70
CA ALA A 88 3.25 -0.33 -12.33
C ALA A 88 3.62 1.14 -12.06
N ASP A 89 2.83 2.05 -12.58
CA ASP A 89 3.05 3.48 -12.43
C ASP A 89 2.13 4.17 -11.42
N ALA A 90 1.22 3.43 -10.83
CA ALA A 90 0.32 3.98 -9.83
C ALA A 90 1.06 4.35 -8.55
N ALA A 91 0.94 5.60 -8.12
CA ALA A 91 1.59 6.10 -6.91
C ALA A 91 0.66 6.00 -5.72
N VAL A 92 1.21 5.67 -4.56
CA VAL A 92 0.46 5.60 -3.31
C VAL A 92 1.25 6.26 -2.17
N GLU A 93 0.52 6.91 -1.28
CA GLU A 93 1.06 7.39 -0.01
C GLU A 93 0.19 6.85 1.11
N LEU A 94 0.80 6.09 2.02
CA LEU A 94 0.12 5.49 3.17
C LEU A 94 0.59 6.24 4.43
N TYR A 95 -0.30 7.02 5.01
CA TYR A 95 0.02 7.87 6.15
C TYR A 95 -0.15 7.13 7.46
N LEU A 96 0.87 7.19 8.30
CA LEU A 96 0.80 6.81 9.70
C LEU A 96 0.34 8.00 10.55
N ASP A 97 0.75 9.19 10.15
CA ASP A 97 0.34 10.45 10.77
C ASP A 97 0.24 11.52 9.68
N GLU A 98 -0.97 11.82 9.25
CA GLU A 98 -1.20 12.81 8.20
C GLU A 98 -0.76 14.21 8.64
N THR A 99 -1.07 14.58 9.87
CA THR A 99 -0.72 15.90 10.40
C THR A 99 0.79 16.12 10.48
N GLY A 100 1.53 15.10 10.89
CA GLY A 100 2.99 15.14 10.99
C GLY A 100 3.73 14.77 9.72
N GLY A 101 3.02 14.39 8.66
CA GLY A 101 3.62 14.01 7.39
C GLY A 101 4.38 12.68 7.43
N LYS A 102 4.05 11.79 8.34
CA LYS A 102 4.71 10.49 8.47
C LYS A 102 4.03 9.47 7.57
N LYS A 103 4.73 9.04 6.53
CA LYS A 103 4.12 8.22 5.46
C LYS A 103 5.10 7.24 4.84
N ILE A 104 4.53 6.27 4.14
CA ILE A 104 5.23 5.36 3.25
C ILE A 104 4.81 5.71 1.83
N THR A 105 5.76 6.01 0.97
CA THR A 105 5.51 6.42 -0.41
C THR A 105 6.12 5.42 -1.37
N GLY A 106 5.41 5.08 -2.43
CA GLY A 106 5.95 4.21 -3.45
C GLY A 106 5.04 4.08 -4.65
N THR A 107 5.51 3.33 -5.63
CA THR A 107 4.74 2.92 -6.80
C THR A 107 4.24 1.50 -6.56
N ILE A 108 3.00 1.23 -6.90
CA ILE A 108 2.37 -0.06 -6.65
C ILE A 108 1.70 -0.63 -7.89
N VAL A 109 1.52 -1.95 -7.87
CA VAL A 109 0.65 -2.67 -8.80
C VAL A 109 -0.45 -3.31 -7.98
N VAL A 110 -1.70 -3.03 -8.32
CA VAL A 110 -2.85 -3.67 -7.69
C VAL A 110 -3.00 -5.07 -8.26
N THR A 111 -2.84 -6.07 -7.41
CA THR A 111 -2.81 -7.47 -7.83
C THR A 111 -4.14 -8.20 -7.64
N GLY A 112 -5.01 -7.68 -6.80
CA GLY A 112 -6.30 -8.30 -6.56
C GLY A 112 -7.25 -7.38 -5.84
N THR A 113 -8.54 -7.57 -6.11
CA THR A 113 -9.62 -6.83 -5.46
C THR A 113 -10.68 -7.84 -5.06
N GLU A 114 -11.05 -7.82 -3.79
CA GLU A 114 -12.09 -8.68 -3.25
C GLU A 114 -13.32 -7.84 -2.89
N TYR A 115 -14.45 -8.23 -3.42
CA TYR A 115 -15.73 -7.55 -3.16
C TYR A 115 -16.57 -8.38 -2.22
N SER A 116 -17.19 -7.74 -1.24
CA SER A 116 -18.12 -8.41 -0.35
C SER A 116 -19.35 -7.55 -0.10
N ALA A 117 -20.52 -8.19 -0.07
CA ALA A 117 -21.77 -7.53 0.25
C ALA A 117 -22.61 -8.45 1.11
N THR A 118 -23.01 -7.95 2.28
CA THR A 118 -23.85 -8.68 3.24
C THR A 118 -25.05 -7.83 3.60
N VAL A 119 -26.23 -8.41 3.56
CA VAL A 119 -27.45 -7.69 3.91
C VAL A 119 -27.35 -7.15 5.34
N GLY A 120 -27.59 -5.86 5.51
CA GLY A 120 -27.50 -5.18 6.81
C GLY A 120 -26.12 -4.69 7.19
N GLU A 121 -25.13 -4.90 6.33
CA GLU A 121 -23.76 -4.43 6.57
C GLU A 121 -23.29 -3.49 5.46
N ILE A 122 -22.24 -2.71 5.76
CA ILE A 122 -21.61 -1.84 4.76
C ILE A 122 -20.79 -2.70 3.80
N GLU A 123 -20.92 -2.42 2.50
CA GLU A 123 -20.12 -3.10 1.49
C GLU A 123 -18.65 -2.68 1.61
N ILE A 124 -17.76 -3.66 1.64
CA ILE A 124 -16.33 -3.44 1.78
C ILE A 124 -15.61 -4.01 0.56
N VAL A 125 -14.65 -3.25 0.05
CA VAL A 125 -13.75 -3.69 -1.01
C VAL A 125 -12.35 -3.79 -0.42
N THR A 126 -11.73 -4.95 -0.55
CA THR A 126 -10.37 -5.21 -0.11
C THR A 126 -9.44 -5.21 -1.33
N ILE A 127 -8.44 -4.37 -1.30
CA ILE A 127 -7.52 -4.18 -2.42
C ILE A 127 -6.14 -4.68 -2.00
N ASN A 128 -5.60 -5.64 -2.75
CA ASN A 128 -4.27 -6.17 -2.53
C ASN A 128 -3.30 -5.56 -3.54
N PHE A 129 -2.13 -5.19 -3.09
CA PHE A 129 -1.12 -4.58 -3.95
C PHE A 129 0.28 -5.06 -3.60
N VAL A 130 1.19 -4.90 -4.55
CA VAL A 130 2.63 -5.11 -4.36
C VAL A 130 3.37 -3.86 -4.81
N SER A 131 4.52 -3.61 -4.22
CA SER A 131 5.35 -2.48 -4.62
C SER A 131 6.12 -2.78 -5.90
N SER A 132 6.41 -1.72 -6.64
CA SER A 132 7.29 -1.76 -7.79
C SER A 132 8.27 -0.59 -7.70
N GLY A 133 9.56 -0.89 -7.64
CA GLY A 133 10.59 0.13 -7.53
C GLY A 133 10.86 0.58 -6.10
N THR A 134 11.28 1.82 -5.95
CA THR A 134 11.74 2.35 -4.67
C THR A 134 10.59 2.64 -3.72
N LEU A 135 10.76 2.23 -2.46
CA LEU A 135 9.87 2.60 -1.36
C LEU A 135 10.59 3.64 -0.49
N THR A 136 9.87 4.69 -0.15
CA THR A 136 10.38 5.75 0.72
C THR A 136 9.62 5.73 2.04
N LEU A 137 10.35 5.58 3.12
CA LEU A 137 9.79 5.57 4.48
C LEU A 137 10.10 6.90 5.15
N SER A 138 9.11 7.77 5.24
CA SER A 138 9.22 9.09 5.89
C SER A 138 8.54 9.03 7.26
N ILE A 139 9.09 8.24 8.15
CA ILE A 139 8.47 7.94 9.44
C ILE A 139 9.32 8.40 10.62
#